data_0df43a37241be0f1a787f65430bd21ac
#
_entry.id   0df43a37241be0f1a787f65430bd21ac
#
_cell.length_a   1.000
_cell.length_b   1.000
_cell.length_c   1.000
_cell.angle_alpha   90.00
_cell.angle_beta   90.00
_cell.angle_gamma   90.00
#
_symmetry.space_group_name_H-M   'P 1'
#
loop_
_entity.id
_entity.type
_entity.pdbx_description
1 polymer ?
#
loop_
_entity_poly.entity_id
_entity_poly.type
_entity_poly.pdbx_seq_one_letter_code
_entity_poly.pdbx_strand_id
1 'polypeptide(L)'
;MRTAQVLRLPGTEVSLQLEIDRLQHQLRMIQIKLDEMIHIHHQQIDKVISVFVRGQYQMVHVSEIQMIKAMNNYSMIYLDGGAELMTSRTLKYWEKQCACDDLVRIHNSFLIHKHKITAIQPYDCTIALRNGLTAQYTRKSKTWLLLLLGQKDRTQ
;
A
#
# COMPACT_ATOMS: atom_id res chain seq x y z
N MET A 1 -45.25 -43.06 19.16
CA MET A 1 -44.16 -42.12 18.78
C MET A 1 -44.78 -40.85 18.26
N ARG A 2 -44.76 -39.80 19.09
CA ARG A 2 -45.26 -38.48 18.69
C ARG A 2 -44.06 -37.67 18.23
N THR A 3 -43.92 -37.49 16.93
CA THR A 3 -43.03 -36.48 16.34
C THR A 3 -43.52 -35.11 16.74
N ALA A 4 -42.73 -34.38 17.52
CA ALA A 4 -42.99 -33.00 17.82
C ALA A 4 -42.89 -32.17 16.54
N GLN A 5 -44.01 -31.83 15.95
CA GLN A 5 -44.06 -30.78 14.93
C GLN A 5 -43.72 -29.44 15.59
N VAL A 6 -42.53 -28.96 15.33
CA VAL A 6 -42.17 -27.58 15.65
C VAL A 6 -43.04 -26.68 14.74
N LEU A 7 -44.06 -26.06 15.33
CA LEU A 7 -44.88 -25.06 14.67
C LEU A 7 -43.99 -23.84 14.34
N ARG A 8 -43.48 -23.82 13.13
CA ARG A 8 -42.84 -22.61 12.56
C ARG A 8 -43.97 -21.62 12.22
N LEU A 9 -44.09 -20.59 13.04
CA LEU A 9 -44.95 -19.45 12.76
C LEU A 9 -44.38 -18.69 11.57
N PRO A 10 -45.07 -18.51 10.45
CA PRO A 10 -44.53 -17.94 9.21
C PRO A 10 -44.17 -16.44 9.31
N GLY A 11 -44.49 -15.79 10.41
CA GLY A 11 -44.17 -14.37 10.65
C GLY A 11 -42.81 -14.14 11.32
N THR A 12 -42.25 -15.12 12.03
CA THR A 12 -40.99 -14.94 12.80
C THR A 12 -39.73 -15.08 11.95
N GLU A 13 -39.77 -15.94 10.93
CA GLU A 13 -38.61 -16.10 10.01
C GLU A 13 -38.40 -14.85 9.15
N VAL A 14 -39.48 -14.26 8.64
CA VAL A 14 -39.40 -13.02 7.83
C VAL A 14 -38.91 -11.85 8.69
N SER A 15 -39.38 -11.76 9.95
CA SER A 15 -38.92 -10.73 10.88
C SER A 15 -37.46 -10.84 11.24
N LEU A 16 -36.98 -12.05 11.49
CA LEU A 16 -35.56 -12.33 11.77
C LEU A 16 -34.68 -12.05 10.55
N GLN A 17 -35.13 -12.40 9.36
CA GLN A 17 -34.39 -12.13 8.12
C GLN A 17 -34.24 -10.62 7.87
N LEU A 18 -35.29 -9.84 8.08
CA LEU A 18 -35.24 -8.39 7.99
C LEU A 18 -34.26 -7.77 9.01
N GLU A 19 -34.24 -8.30 10.22
CA GLU A 19 -33.30 -7.85 11.25
C GLU A 19 -31.85 -8.19 10.90
N ILE A 20 -31.59 -9.38 10.37
CA ILE A 20 -30.29 -9.79 9.87
C ILE A 20 -29.83 -8.87 8.74
N ASP A 21 -30.67 -8.61 7.76
CA ASP A 21 -30.36 -7.73 6.63
C ASP A 21 -30.05 -6.30 7.09
N ARG A 22 -30.82 -5.80 8.07
CA ARG A 22 -30.58 -4.51 8.69
C ARG A 22 -29.23 -4.44 9.40
N LEU A 23 -28.90 -5.44 10.20
CA LEU A 23 -27.63 -5.53 10.92
C LEU A 23 -26.44 -5.66 9.96
N GLN A 24 -26.58 -6.44 8.90
CA GLN A 24 -25.55 -6.56 7.86
C GLN A 24 -25.33 -5.23 7.13
N HIS A 25 -26.40 -4.49 6.85
CA HIS A 25 -26.29 -3.16 6.26
C HIS A 25 -25.58 -2.17 7.19
N GLN A 26 -25.91 -2.17 8.48
CA GLN A 26 -25.26 -1.33 9.49
C GLN A 26 -23.77 -1.69 9.62
N LEU A 27 -23.43 -2.97 9.65
CA LEU A 27 -22.05 -3.44 9.72
C LEU A 27 -21.24 -2.96 8.51
N ARG A 28 -21.81 -3.08 7.32
CA ARG A 28 -21.18 -2.61 6.06
C ARG A 28 -20.91 -1.10 6.10
N MET A 29 -21.89 -0.31 6.57
CA MET A 29 -21.72 1.14 6.69
C MET A 29 -20.66 1.54 7.70
N ILE A 30 -20.54 0.81 8.81
CA ILE A 30 -19.48 1.01 9.82
C ILE A 30 -18.11 0.66 9.23
N GLN A 31 -17.99 -0.42 8.49
CA GLN A 31 -16.75 -0.80 7.81
C GLN A 31 -16.29 0.28 6.82
N ILE A 32 -17.19 0.78 5.99
CA ILE A 32 -16.87 1.87 5.04
C ILE A 32 -16.38 3.11 5.79
N LYS A 33 -17.06 3.53 6.86
CA LYS A 33 -16.63 4.68 7.66
C LYS A 33 -15.29 4.46 8.33
N LEU A 34 -15.02 3.25 8.81
CA LEU A 34 -13.74 2.90 9.43
C LEU A 34 -12.61 2.98 8.40
N ASP A 35 -12.82 2.44 7.20
CA ASP A 35 -11.83 2.48 6.12
C ASP A 35 -11.56 3.92 5.66
N GLU A 36 -12.60 4.76 5.56
CA GLU A 36 -12.46 6.19 5.29
C GLU A 36 -11.66 6.90 6.39
N MET A 37 -11.94 6.64 7.66
CA MET A 37 -11.22 7.23 8.79
C MET A 37 -9.76 6.78 8.83
N ILE A 38 -9.48 5.51 8.56
CA ILE A 38 -8.11 4.98 8.46
C ILE A 38 -7.38 5.66 7.31
N HIS A 39 -8.03 5.80 6.17
CA HIS A 39 -7.44 6.46 4.99
C HIS A 39 -7.11 7.93 5.26
N ILE A 40 -8.04 8.67 5.89
CA ILE A 40 -7.83 10.07 6.30
C ILE A 40 -6.69 10.16 7.33
N HIS A 41 -6.65 9.24 8.29
CA HIS A 41 -5.61 9.24 9.32
C HIS A 41 -4.21 8.95 8.74
N HIS A 42 -4.10 8.05 7.76
CA HIS A 42 -2.86 7.80 7.02
C HIS A 42 -2.41 9.01 6.16
N GLN A 43 -3.37 9.78 5.63
CA GLN A 43 -3.06 11.01 4.89
C GLN A 43 -2.65 12.19 5.79
N GLN A 44 -3.06 12.20 7.07
CA GLN A 44 -2.78 13.33 7.98
C GLN A 44 -1.43 13.24 8.69
N ILE A 45 -0.76 12.10 8.69
CA ILE A 45 0.58 11.98 9.29
C ILE A 45 1.58 11.73 8.17
N ASP A 46 1.79 12.76 7.36
CA ASP A 46 2.90 12.74 6.41
C ASP A 46 4.22 12.80 7.20
N LYS A 47 4.89 11.68 7.25
CA LYS A 47 6.13 11.54 8.00
C LYS A 47 7.22 12.34 7.32
N VAL A 48 7.92 13.15 8.11
CA VAL A 48 9.08 13.92 7.65
C VAL A 48 10.35 13.21 8.09
N ILE A 49 11.28 13.00 7.16
CA ILE A 49 12.62 12.47 7.43
C ILE A 49 13.68 13.52 7.16
N SER A 50 14.78 13.48 7.90
CA SER A 50 15.93 14.33 7.64
C SER A 50 16.96 13.59 6.78
N VAL A 51 17.36 14.19 5.68
CA VAL A 51 18.33 13.65 4.73
C VAL A 51 19.56 14.56 4.70
N PHE A 52 20.73 14.00 5.02
CA PHE A 52 21.97 14.76 4.96
C PHE A 52 22.52 14.78 3.54
N VAL A 53 22.57 15.94 2.93
CA VAL A 53 23.02 16.16 1.54
C VAL A 53 23.90 17.41 1.48
N ARG A 54 25.07 17.30 0.88
CA ARG A 54 25.97 18.44 0.64
C ARG A 54 26.26 19.31 1.88
N GLY A 55 26.46 18.64 3.04
CA GLY A 55 26.82 19.35 4.27
C GLY A 55 25.64 19.93 5.07
N GLN A 56 24.41 19.71 4.65
CA GLN A 56 23.20 20.18 5.35
C GLN A 56 22.13 19.09 5.48
N TYR A 57 21.26 19.24 6.45
CA TYR A 57 20.07 18.41 6.59
C TYR A 57 18.90 19.03 5.83
N GLN A 58 18.33 18.26 4.90
CA GLN A 58 17.08 18.60 4.23
C GLN A 58 15.94 17.81 4.85
N MET A 59 14.83 18.49 5.14
CA MET A 59 13.60 17.85 5.59
C MET A 59 12.79 17.43 4.37
N VAL A 60 12.47 16.15 4.29
CA VAL A 60 11.76 15.54 3.15
C VAL A 60 10.51 14.85 3.67
N HIS A 61 9.38 15.16 3.08
CA HIS A 61 8.15 14.43 3.33
C HIS A 61 8.19 13.06 2.65
N VAL A 62 7.82 12.01 3.38
CA VAL A 62 7.82 10.64 2.83
C VAL A 62 6.85 10.53 1.66
N SER A 63 5.77 11.28 1.67
CA SER A 63 4.81 11.40 0.58
C SER A 63 5.41 11.95 -0.72
N GLU A 64 6.48 12.75 -0.65
CA GLU A 64 7.17 13.30 -1.82
C GLU A 64 8.14 12.29 -2.46
N ILE A 65 8.51 11.22 -1.73
CA ILE A 65 9.45 10.22 -2.24
C ILE A 65 8.75 9.33 -3.26
N GLN A 66 9.30 9.24 -4.46
CA GLN A 66 8.85 8.28 -5.47
C GLN A 66 9.56 6.93 -5.32
N MET A 67 10.87 7.00 -5.19
CA MET A 67 11.75 5.83 -5.16
C MET A 67 13.03 6.13 -4.42
N ILE A 68 13.57 5.13 -3.75
CA ILE A 68 14.95 5.14 -3.25
C ILE A 68 15.70 3.98 -3.91
N LYS A 69 16.79 4.31 -4.60
CA LYS A 69 17.63 3.35 -5.32
C LYS A 69 18.93 3.16 -4.59
N ALA A 70 19.32 1.91 -4.34
CA ALA A 70 20.64 1.59 -3.81
C ALA A 70 21.72 1.78 -4.89
N MET A 71 22.82 2.40 -4.50
CA MET A 71 24.02 2.62 -5.33
C MET A 71 25.26 2.28 -4.50
N ASN A 72 25.63 1.01 -4.44
CA ASN A 72 26.69 0.51 -3.56
C ASN A 72 26.44 0.89 -2.07
N ASN A 73 27.30 1.71 -1.50
CA ASN A 73 27.20 2.21 -0.13
C ASN A 73 26.34 3.47 0.01
N TYR A 74 25.81 3.98 -1.08
CA TYR A 74 24.98 5.18 -1.16
C TYR A 74 23.55 4.80 -1.54
N SER A 75 22.64 5.75 -1.36
CA SER A 75 21.29 5.66 -1.93
C SER A 75 20.94 6.98 -2.63
N MET A 76 20.19 6.86 -3.71
CA MET A 76 19.59 7.99 -4.42
C MET A 76 18.11 8.04 -4.10
N ILE A 77 17.64 9.15 -3.56
CA ILE A 77 16.24 9.42 -3.26
C ILE A 77 15.68 10.28 -4.40
N TYR A 78 14.63 9.80 -5.07
CA TYR A 78 13.95 10.50 -6.14
C TYR A 78 12.65 11.09 -5.62
N LEU A 79 12.47 12.40 -5.78
CA LEU A 79 11.31 13.15 -5.30
C LEU A 79 10.33 13.50 -6.44
N ASP A 80 9.09 13.79 -6.09
CA ASP A 80 8.02 14.15 -7.04
C ASP A 80 8.37 15.33 -7.95
N GLY A 81 9.06 16.32 -7.44
CA GLY A 81 9.51 17.49 -8.20
C GLY A 81 10.68 17.23 -9.14
N GLY A 82 11.13 15.97 -9.31
CA GLY A 82 12.29 15.61 -10.12
C GLY A 82 13.63 15.86 -9.43
N ALA A 83 13.63 16.29 -8.17
CA ALA A 83 14.86 16.44 -7.39
C ALA A 83 15.42 15.07 -7.00
N GLU A 84 16.74 14.96 -7.02
CA GLU A 84 17.48 13.75 -6.65
C GLU A 84 18.43 14.08 -5.50
N LEU A 85 18.36 13.28 -4.43
CA LEU A 85 19.17 13.44 -3.24
C LEU A 85 20.08 12.22 -3.05
N MET A 86 21.39 12.42 -3.21
CA MET A 86 22.37 11.37 -2.93
C MET A 86 22.75 11.39 -1.45
N THR A 87 22.67 10.24 -0.81
CA THR A 87 22.94 10.07 0.62
C THR A 87 23.86 8.88 0.88
N SER A 88 24.76 9.01 1.88
CA SER A 88 25.68 7.94 2.30
C SER A 88 25.02 6.89 3.21
N ARG A 89 23.71 6.74 3.13
CA ARG A 89 22.97 5.73 3.88
C ARG A 89 22.51 4.59 2.95
N THR A 90 22.38 3.39 3.51
CA THR A 90 21.93 2.23 2.77
C THR A 90 20.42 2.21 2.61
N LEU A 91 19.91 1.43 1.65
CA LEU A 91 18.48 1.25 1.44
C LEU A 91 17.77 0.68 2.69
N LYS A 92 18.43 -0.24 3.42
CA LYS A 92 17.93 -0.79 4.69
C LYS A 92 17.75 0.27 5.77
N TYR A 93 18.64 1.28 5.81
CA TYR A 93 18.50 2.41 6.72
C TYR A 93 17.21 3.19 6.41
N TRP A 94 16.96 3.50 5.12
CA TRP A 94 15.78 4.23 4.70
C TRP A 94 14.48 3.45 4.89
N GLU A 95 14.49 2.14 4.64
CA GLU A 95 13.38 1.25 4.92
C GLU A 95 12.94 1.35 6.40
N LYS A 96 13.90 1.39 7.31
CA LYS A 96 13.66 1.60 8.75
C LYS A 96 13.21 3.02 9.09
N GLN A 97 13.84 4.03 8.49
CA GLN A 97 13.54 5.43 8.79
C GLN A 97 12.19 5.84 8.25
N CYS A 98 11.85 5.44 7.05
CA CYS A 98 10.56 5.75 6.46
C CYS A 98 9.41 5.00 7.15
N ALA A 99 9.62 3.76 7.58
CA ALA A 99 8.72 2.88 8.35
C ALA A 99 7.22 3.22 8.17
N CYS A 100 6.78 3.30 6.92
CA CYS A 100 5.39 3.55 6.55
C CYS A 100 4.94 2.48 5.53
N ASP A 101 3.65 2.19 5.52
CA ASP A 101 3.06 1.18 4.63
C ASP A 101 3.09 1.58 3.15
N ASP A 102 3.41 2.84 2.86
CA ASP A 102 3.40 3.38 1.50
C ASP A 102 4.71 3.19 0.75
N LEU A 103 5.85 3.13 1.49
CA LEU A 103 7.15 2.82 0.91
C LEU A 103 7.47 1.34 1.07
N VAL A 104 7.53 0.62 -0.04
CA VAL A 104 7.65 -0.83 -0.08
C VAL A 104 8.91 -1.25 -0.81
N ARG A 105 9.64 -2.20 -0.20
CA ARG A 105 10.82 -2.78 -0.82
C ARG A 105 10.42 -3.86 -1.81
N ILE A 106 10.69 -3.63 -3.08
CA ILE A 106 10.35 -4.54 -4.18
C ILE A 106 11.55 -5.30 -4.73
N HIS A 107 12.76 -4.82 -4.42
CA HIS A 107 14.03 -5.41 -4.86
C HIS A 107 15.14 -5.10 -3.86
N ASN A 108 16.27 -5.81 -3.95
CA ASN A 108 17.46 -5.50 -3.14
C ASN A 108 17.94 -4.06 -3.33
N SER A 109 17.69 -3.48 -4.50
CA SER A 109 18.15 -2.15 -4.89
C SER A 109 17.05 -1.11 -4.97
N PHE A 110 15.78 -1.46 -4.71
CA PHE A 110 14.67 -0.54 -4.90
C PHE A 110 13.64 -0.58 -3.76
N LEU A 111 13.38 0.60 -3.21
CA LEU A 111 12.28 0.92 -2.31
C LEU A 111 11.40 1.94 -3.05
N ILE A 112 10.10 1.70 -3.20
CA ILE A 112 9.20 2.51 -4.00
C ILE A 112 7.96 2.94 -3.22
N HIS A 113 7.37 4.05 -3.62
CA HIS A 113 6.09 4.49 -3.11
C HIS A 113 4.94 3.83 -3.90
N LYS A 114 4.17 2.96 -3.25
CA LYS A 114 3.13 2.13 -3.89
C LYS A 114 2.08 2.93 -4.67
N HIS A 115 1.71 4.13 -4.18
CA HIS A 115 0.70 4.98 -4.81
C HIS A 115 1.24 5.79 -6.01
N LYS A 116 2.53 5.69 -6.31
CA LYS A 116 3.16 6.40 -7.43
C LYS A 116 3.49 5.48 -8.61
N ILE A 117 3.11 4.22 -8.51
CA ILE A 117 3.20 3.26 -9.61
C ILE A 117 2.21 3.69 -10.70
N THR A 118 2.70 3.83 -11.92
CA THR A 118 1.88 4.14 -13.10
C THR A 118 1.63 2.93 -13.99
N ALA A 119 2.57 2.00 -14.03
CA ALA A 119 2.43 0.76 -14.79
C ALA A 119 3.30 -0.36 -14.20
N ILE A 120 2.88 -1.60 -14.41
CA ILE A 120 3.66 -2.81 -14.11
C ILE A 120 3.84 -3.59 -15.40
N GLN A 121 5.08 -3.97 -15.70
CA GLN A 121 5.46 -4.80 -16.85
C GLN A 121 5.85 -6.20 -16.34
N PRO A 122 4.92 -7.17 -16.38
CA PRO A 122 5.14 -8.49 -15.78
C PRO A 122 6.22 -9.34 -16.46
N TYR A 123 6.43 -9.14 -17.77
CA TYR A 123 7.42 -9.89 -18.53
C TYR A 123 8.84 -9.47 -18.20
N ASP A 124 9.07 -8.17 -18.05
CA ASP A 124 10.39 -7.60 -17.77
C ASP A 124 10.69 -7.45 -16.29
N CYS A 125 9.73 -7.80 -15.42
CA CYS A 125 9.81 -7.57 -13.97
C CYS A 125 10.16 -6.12 -13.63
N THR A 126 9.57 -5.16 -14.35
CA THR A 126 9.76 -3.73 -14.14
C THR A 126 8.46 -3.03 -13.81
N ILE A 127 8.57 -1.95 -13.07
CA ILE A 127 7.49 -1.00 -12.82
C ILE A 127 7.89 0.37 -13.34
N ALA A 128 6.91 1.10 -13.82
CA ALA A 128 7.04 2.51 -14.12
C ALA A 128 6.43 3.33 -13.00
N LEU A 129 7.12 4.38 -12.63
CA LEU A 129 6.69 5.39 -11.66
C LEU A 129 6.42 6.70 -12.38
N ARG A 130 5.93 7.69 -11.65
CA ARG A 130 5.78 9.05 -12.19
C ARG A 130 7.12 9.60 -12.68
N ASN A 131 7.11 10.60 -13.55
CA ASN A 131 8.30 11.26 -14.12
C ASN A 131 9.24 10.32 -14.90
N GLY A 132 8.73 9.20 -15.44
CA GLY A 132 9.50 8.28 -16.27
C GLY A 132 10.51 7.42 -15.50
N LEU A 133 10.46 7.40 -14.18
CA LEU A 133 11.29 6.52 -13.37
C LEU A 133 10.87 5.07 -13.56
N THR A 134 11.84 4.17 -13.55
CA THR A 134 11.60 2.72 -13.63
C THR A 134 12.36 2.00 -12.53
N ALA A 135 11.76 0.93 -12.01
CA ALA A 135 12.38 0.09 -11.00
C ALA A 135 12.14 -1.38 -11.31
N GLN A 136 13.13 -2.21 -11.03
CA GLN A 136 12.99 -3.67 -11.13
C GLN A 136 12.40 -4.23 -9.84
N TYR A 137 11.63 -5.30 -9.96
CA TYR A 137 11.10 -6.02 -8.81
C TYR A 137 11.47 -7.51 -8.86
N THR A 138 11.46 -8.17 -7.70
CA THR A 138 11.73 -9.60 -7.63
C THR A 138 10.46 -10.40 -7.95
N ARG A 139 10.62 -11.64 -8.39
CA ARG A 139 9.49 -12.56 -8.63
C ARG A 139 8.62 -12.73 -7.37
N LYS A 140 9.22 -12.68 -6.19
CA LYS A 140 8.48 -12.73 -4.90
C LYS A 140 7.56 -11.53 -4.71
N SER A 141 7.96 -10.36 -5.19
CA SER A 141 7.14 -9.13 -5.10
C SER A 141 6.05 -9.06 -6.16
N LYS A 142 6.10 -9.91 -7.19
CA LYS A 142 5.15 -9.90 -8.32
C LYS A 142 3.71 -10.10 -7.86
N THR A 143 3.45 -11.14 -7.11
CA THR A 143 2.08 -11.47 -6.63
C THR A 143 1.49 -10.34 -5.82
N TRP A 144 2.28 -9.78 -4.89
CA TRP A 144 1.85 -8.64 -4.10
C TRP A 144 1.57 -7.38 -4.95
N LEU A 145 2.44 -7.07 -5.91
CA LEU A 145 2.25 -5.94 -6.81
C LEU A 145 1.00 -6.08 -7.67
N LEU A 146 0.71 -7.27 -8.17
CA LEU A 146 -0.50 -7.53 -8.96
C LEU A 146 -1.77 -7.43 -8.10
N LEU A 147 -1.72 -7.91 -6.86
CA LEU A 147 -2.82 -7.76 -5.90
C LEU A 147 -3.09 -6.29 -5.57
N LEU A 148 -2.06 -5.48 -5.43
CA LEU A 148 -2.18 -4.03 -5.20
C LEU A 148 -2.96 -3.34 -6.33
N LEU A 149 -2.82 -3.80 -7.56
CA LEU A 149 -3.53 -3.27 -8.74
C LEU A 149 -4.92 -3.90 -8.94
N GLY A 150 -5.39 -4.75 -8.04
CA GLY A 150 -6.63 -5.50 -8.20
C GLY A 150 -6.61 -6.52 -9.35
N GLN A 151 -5.42 -6.87 -9.83
CA GLN A 151 -5.23 -7.92 -10.84
C GLN A 151 -5.05 -9.26 -10.14
N LYS A 152 -5.92 -10.23 -10.45
CA LYS A 152 -5.66 -11.62 -10.08
C LYS A 152 -4.52 -12.16 -10.96
N ASP A 153 -3.55 -12.79 -10.31
CA ASP A 153 -2.45 -13.45 -11.02
C ASP A 153 -3.05 -14.45 -12.02
N ARG A 154 -2.99 -14.13 -13.30
CA ARG A 154 -3.29 -15.08 -14.38
C ARG A 154 -2.06 -15.93 -14.60
N THR A 155 -1.73 -16.76 -13.62
CA THR A 155 -0.77 -17.83 -13.81
C THR A 155 -1.49 -18.94 -14.57
N GLN A 156 -1.33 -18.98 -15.85
CA GLN A 156 -1.39 -20.20 -16.65
C GLN A 156 0.02 -20.59 -17.02
#